data_0460f62090d4ae2b900120eb36312253
#
_entry.id   0460f62090d4ae2b900120eb36312253
#
_cell.length_a   1.000
_cell.length_b   1.000
_cell.length_c   1.000
_cell.angle_alpha   90.00
_cell.angle_beta   90.00
_cell.angle_gamma   90.00
#
_symmetry.space_group_name_H-M   'P 1'
#
loop_
_entity.id
_entity.type
_entity.pdbx_description
1 polymer ?
#
loop_
_entity_poly.entity_id
_entity_poly.type
_entity_poly.pdbx_seq_one_letter_code
_entity_poly.pdbx_strand_id
1 'polypeptide(L)'
;MKTLKYSWRFLMRSKSYTIINLLGLACSLACSIILMRYIHRELTVDTHCIDREHVYAICTNTEGNRGLSGLKQYNYDTISIDNRFVEAMTTYIPLEKDYVISGTNRIPARCLVTDSVFFQLFHYPIVQGKLSLTTPQSALLTEKYARKIFGNENPIGKVLRYSNGKDITVEGIVGEPECKTTINFDIILSSKLSQHWERMNTELYRFLPGTDINAINKTGSVPRYINDPEYDTRTHTFSLISVKDIYWDGSLTDREPAMFLSGNHSHLIILSGVCLLLLLTGILNFINLYLVALLRRGKEYGLKKVFGVCGKTLFANIWIENTLLVLSAL
;
A
#
# COMPACT_ATOMS: atom_id res chain seq x y z
N MET A 1 27.29 27.88 -24.51
CA MET A 1 26.51 27.62 -25.75
C MET A 1 27.31 26.93 -26.86
N LYS A 2 28.61 27.25 -27.11
CA LYS A 2 29.40 26.59 -28.16
C LYS A 2 29.65 25.08 -27.94
N THR A 3 29.88 24.66 -26.68
CA THR A 3 30.10 23.27 -26.28
C THR A 3 28.86 22.39 -26.48
N LEU A 4 27.67 22.84 -26.09
CA LEU A 4 26.38 22.15 -26.26
C LEU A 4 26.11 21.86 -27.75
N LYS A 5 26.30 22.86 -28.62
CA LYS A 5 26.10 22.73 -30.09
C LYS A 5 27.08 21.76 -30.71
N TYR A 6 28.30 21.68 -30.18
CA TYR A 6 29.33 20.74 -30.65
C TYR A 6 28.99 19.29 -30.22
N SER A 7 28.63 19.06 -28.97
CA SER A 7 28.21 17.77 -28.44
C SER A 7 26.99 17.22 -29.20
N TRP A 8 25.98 18.07 -29.43
CA TRP A 8 24.80 17.68 -30.21
C TRP A 8 25.15 17.24 -31.66
N ARG A 9 26.00 18.03 -32.34
CA ARG A 9 26.43 17.67 -33.71
C ARG A 9 27.22 16.38 -33.77
N PHE A 10 27.99 16.07 -32.72
CA PHE A 10 28.75 14.82 -32.66
C PHE A 10 27.80 13.61 -32.47
N LEU A 11 26.83 13.70 -31.56
CA LEU A 11 25.84 12.64 -31.37
C LEU A 11 25.04 12.35 -32.63
N MET A 12 24.73 13.36 -33.41
CA MET A 12 24.06 13.23 -34.71
C MET A 12 24.94 12.64 -35.81
N ARG A 13 26.27 12.69 -35.69
CA ARG A 13 27.20 12.14 -36.66
C ARG A 13 27.45 10.64 -36.50
N SER A 14 27.31 10.12 -35.26
CA SER A 14 27.45 8.70 -34.92
C SER A 14 26.11 8.05 -34.58
N LYS A 15 25.16 8.12 -35.50
CA LYS A 15 23.75 7.77 -35.27
C LYS A 15 23.55 6.38 -34.66
N SER A 16 24.13 5.34 -35.22
CA SER A 16 23.95 3.97 -34.72
C SER A 16 24.48 3.79 -33.31
N TYR A 17 25.63 4.35 -32.97
CA TYR A 17 26.18 4.36 -31.62
C TYR A 17 25.25 5.06 -30.63
N THR A 18 24.80 6.27 -30.97
CA THR A 18 23.94 7.09 -30.14
C THR A 18 22.58 6.42 -29.89
N ILE A 19 21.98 5.85 -30.92
CA ILE A 19 20.68 5.16 -30.84
C ILE A 19 20.78 3.91 -29.95
N ILE A 20 21.79 3.05 -30.16
CA ILE A 20 21.94 1.82 -29.36
C ILE A 20 22.17 2.16 -27.87
N ASN A 21 23.01 3.16 -27.59
CA ASN A 21 23.30 3.57 -26.24
C ASN A 21 22.06 4.20 -25.57
N LEU A 22 21.37 5.07 -26.30
CA LEU A 22 20.15 5.73 -25.82
C LEU A 22 19.05 4.70 -25.52
N LEU A 23 18.78 3.78 -26.44
CA LEU A 23 17.78 2.74 -26.25
C LEU A 23 18.14 1.80 -25.08
N GLY A 24 19.39 1.34 -24.99
CA GLY A 24 19.82 0.46 -23.91
C GLY A 24 19.70 1.14 -22.54
N LEU A 25 20.11 2.41 -22.44
CA LEU A 25 20.00 3.17 -21.21
C LEU A 25 18.53 3.48 -20.87
N ALA A 26 17.73 3.93 -21.83
CA ALA A 26 16.33 4.22 -21.66
C ALA A 26 15.53 3.00 -21.19
N CYS A 27 15.73 1.84 -21.81
CA CYS A 27 15.08 0.59 -21.40
C CYS A 27 15.46 0.18 -19.97
N SER A 28 16.75 0.22 -19.63
CA SER A 28 17.19 -0.15 -18.28
C SER A 28 16.67 0.81 -17.21
N LEU A 29 16.67 2.12 -17.48
CA LEU A 29 16.11 3.13 -16.57
C LEU A 29 14.60 2.99 -16.41
N ALA A 30 13.86 2.83 -17.51
CA ALA A 30 12.42 2.67 -17.47
C ALA A 30 12.01 1.43 -16.65
N CYS A 31 12.64 0.28 -16.91
CA CYS A 31 12.38 -0.94 -16.12
C CYS A 31 12.73 -0.75 -14.64
N SER A 32 13.86 -0.10 -14.35
CA SER A 32 14.30 0.15 -12.98
C SER A 32 13.35 1.10 -12.24
N ILE A 33 12.86 2.16 -12.89
CA ILE A 33 11.90 3.11 -12.32
C ILE A 33 10.57 2.41 -12.01
N ILE A 34 10.07 1.57 -12.91
CA ILE A 34 8.84 0.81 -12.70
C ILE A 34 9.00 -0.14 -11.51
N LEU A 35 10.10 -0.90 -11.44
CA LEU A 35 10.38 -1.81 -10.33
C LEU A 35 10.57 -1.06 -9.02
N MET A 36 11.29 0.06 -9.01
CA MET A 36 11.50 0.87 -7.82
C MET A 36 10.17 1.46 -7.29
N ARG A 37 9.29 1.90 -8.20
CA ARG A 37 7.95 2.36 -7.84
C ARG A 37 7.10 1.25 -7.25
N TYR A 38 7.19 0.03 -7.80
CA TYR A 38 6.51 -1.14 -7.26
C TYR A 38 7.04 -1.48 -5.85
N ILE A 39 8.36 -1.56 -5.68
CA ILE A 39 9.01 -1.82 -4.39
C ILE A 39 8.61 -0.76 -3.36
N HIS A 40 8.65 0.51 -3.73
CA HIS A 40 8.22 1.60 -2.85
C HIS A 40 6.75 1.45 -2.42
N ARG A 41 5.87 1.10 -3.34
CA ARG A 41 4.44 0.87 -3.05
C ARG A 41 4.23 -0.31 -2.09
N GLU A 42 5.02 -1.37 -2.21
CA GLU A 42 4.98 -2.51 -1.28
C GLU A 42 5.51 -2.14 0.12
N LEU A 43 6.55 -1.32 0.20
CA LEU A 43 7.14 -0.87 1.48
C LEU A 43 6.27 0.16 2.21
N THR A 44 5.41 0.87 1.49
CA THR A 44 4.54 1.92 2.03
C THR A 44 3.09 1.47 2.26
N VAL A 45 2.87 0.15 2.40
CA VAL A 45 1.54 -0.39 2.71
C VAL A 45 1.05 0.15 4.04
N ASP A 46 -0.25 0.52 4.08
CA ASP A 46 -0.96 1.04 5.26
C ASP A 46 -0.29 2.26 5.94
N THR A 47 0.49 3.06 5.21
CA THR A 47 1.05 4.31 5.77
C THR A 47 -0.01 5.39 6.01
N HIS A 48 -1.24 5.20 5.53
CA HIS A 48 -2.38 6.03 5.87
C HIS A 48 -2.95 5.73 7.27
N CYS A 49 -2.50 4.65 7.92
CA CYS A 49 -2.76 4.41 9.35
C CYS A 49 -1.97 5.43 10.18
N ILE A 50 -2.70 6.25 10.93
CA ILE A 50 -2.14 7.30 11.78
C ILE A 50 -1.46 6.63 12.97
N ASP A 51 -0.17 6.91 13.16
CA ASP A 51 0.63 6.33 14.26
C ASP A 51 0.62 4.79 14.27
N ARG A 52 0.78 4.20 13.07
CA ARG A 52 0.70 2.74 12.84
C ARG A 52 1.63 1.90 13.73
N GLU A 53 2.63 2.50 14.36
CA GLU A 53 3.55 1.82 15.29
C GLU A 53 2.91 1.54 16.64
N HIS A 54 1.87 2.30 16.99
CA HIS A 54 1.10 2.13 18.21
C HIS A 54 -0.31 1.53 17.98
N VAL A 55 -0.64 1.18 16.72
CA VAL A 55 -1.92 0.54 16.38
C VAL A 55 -1.73 -0.97 16.22
N TYR A 56 -2.53 -1.72 16.96
CA TYR A 56 -2.46 -3.18 17.03
C TYR A 56 -3.83 -3.80 16.79
N ALA A 57 -3.84 -4.93 16.10
CA ALA A 57 -5.02 -5.79 15.98
C ALA A 57 -4.89 -6.99 16.93
N ILE A 58 -6.02 -7.53 17.36
CA ILE A 58 -6.05 -8.80 18.07
C ILE A 58 -5.91 -9.93 17.05
N CYS A 59 -5.00 -10.83 17.35
CA CYS A 59 -4.76 -12.04 16.61
C CYS A 59 -5.06 -13.26 17.47
N THR A 60 -5.86 -14.17 16.96
CA THR A 60 -6.17 -15.46 17.56
C THR A 60 -5.34 -16.54 16.89
N ASN A 61 -4.81 -17.47 17.69
CA ASN A 61 -4.13 -18.67 17.21
C ASN A 61 -4.87 -19.90 17.74
N THR A 62 -5.34 -20.74 16.80
CA THR A 62 -6.13 -21.93 17.06
C THR A 62 -5.53 -23.09 16.30
N GLU A 63 -4.90 -24.06 16.99
CA GLU A 63 -4.34 -25.28 16.39
C GLU A 63 -3.46 -25.04 15.15
N GLY A 64 -2.66 -23.96 15.19
CA GLY A 64 -1.78 -23.58 14.08
C GLY A 64 -2.38 -22.64 13.04
N ASN A 65 -3.69 -22.35 13.10
CA ASN A 65 -4.33 -21.33 12.31
C ASN A 65 -4.30 -20.00 13.05
N ARG A 66 -3.80 -18.95 12.41
CA ARG A 66 -3.79 -17.59 12.96
C ARG A 66 -4.72 -16.71 12.15
N GLY A 67 -5.56 -15.95 12.85
CA GLY A 67 -6.51 -15.02 12.22
C GLY A 67 -6.63 -13.73 13.01
N LEU A 68 -7.12 -12.68 12.35
CA LEU A 68 -7.50 -11.45 13.01
C LEU A 68 -8.88 -11.65 13.66
N SER A 69 -9.06 -11.15 14.88
CA SER A 69 -10.23 -11.44 15.68
C SER A 69 -10.60 -10.27 16.60
N GLY A 70 -11.81 -10.31 17.16
CA GLY A 70 -12.24 -9.45 18.25
C GLY A 70 -12.50 -10.26 19.53
N LEU A 71 -12.28 -9.66 20.67
CA LEU A 71 -12.47 -10.32 21.96
C LEU A 71 -13.95 -10.60 22.26
N LYS A 72 -14.85 -9.78 21.74
CA LYS A 72 -16.30 -9.96 21.93
C LYS A 72 -16.87 -11.22 21.30
N GLN A 73 -16.14 -11.77 20.32
CA GLN A 73 -16.50 -13.07 19.71
C GLN A 73 -16.44 -14.19 20.73
N TYR A 74 -15.53 -14.07 21.69
CA TYR A 74 -15.30 -15.03 22.75
C TYR A 74 -15.81 -14.44 24.06
N ASN A 75 -16.81 -14.99 24.66
CA ASN A 75 -17.43 -14.50 25.92
C ASN A 75 -16.53 -14.70 27.16
N TYR A 76 -15.19 -14.67 27.02
CA TYR A 76 -14.21 -14.96 28.04
C TYR A 76 -13.13 -13.88 28.11
N ASP A 77 -12.55 -13.70 29.30
CA ASP A 77 -11.33 -12.89 29.49
C ASP A 77 -10.14 -13.57 28.83
N THR A 78 -9.84 -13.19 27.60
CA THR A 78 -8.90 -13.86 26.72
C THR A 78 -7.51 -13.24 26.75
N ILE A 79 -7.45 -11.92 26.80
CA ILE A 79 -6.25 -11.11 26.91
C ILE A 79 -6.56 -9.89 27.80
N SER A 80 -5.65 -9.54 28.71
CA SER A 80 -5.87 -8.43 29.62
C SER A 80 -5.34 -7.14 29.00
N ILE A 81 -6.27 -6.29 28.55
CA ILE A 81 -5.98 -4.95 28.04
C ILE A 81 -6.50 -3.92 29.07
N ASP A 82 -5.56 -3.15 29.63
CA ASP A 82 -5.90 -2.07 30.54
C ASP A 82 -6.29 -0.82 29.72
N ASN A 83 -7.56 -0.43 29.83
CA ASN A 83 -8.12 0.73 29.11
C ASN A 83 -7.40 2.05 29.38
N ARG A 84 -6.64 2.15 30.48
CA ARG A 84 -5.83 3.35 30.79
C ARG A 84 -4.72 3.58 29.76
N PHE A 85 -4.28 2.55 29.08
CA PHE A 85 -3.26 2.62 28.03
C PHE A 85 -3.83 2.69 26.62
N VAL A 86 -5.16 2.63 26.47
CA VAL A 86 -5.84 2.68 25.17
C VAL A 86 -6.28 4.10 24.86
N GLU A 87 -5.75 4.67 23.80
CA GLU A 87 -6.13 5.99 23.31
C GLU A 87 -7.39 5.94 22.44
N ALA A 88 -7.47 4.95 21.56
CA ALA A 88 -8.62 4.73 20.69
C ALA A 88 -8.81 3.24 20.43
N MET A 89 -10.07 2.82 20.29
CA MET A 89 -10.44 1.47 19.94
C MET A 89 -11.56 1.50 18.90
N THR A 90 -11.41 0.73 17.84
CA THR A 90 -12.43 0.53 16.82
C THR A 90 -12.53 -0.92 16.42
N THR A 91 -13.62 -1.26 15.77
CA THR A 91 -13.83 -2.59 15.21
C THR A 91 -14.12 -2.49 13.73
N TYR A 92 -13.70 -3.49 12.97
CA TYR A 92 -14.10 -3.60 11.59
C TYR A 92 -14.42 -5.05 11.20
N ILE A 93 -15.33 -5.20 10.24
CA ILE A 93 -15.75 -6.49 9.68
C ILE A 93 -15.69 -6.39 8.16
N PRO A 94 -14.83 -7.16 7.51
CA PRO A 94 -14.82 -7.27 6.06
C PRO A 94 -15.91 -8.25 5.58
N LEU A 95 -16.73 -7.82 4.62
CA LEU A 95 -17.78 -8.63 4.00
C LEU A 95 -17.56 -8.63 2.48
N GLU A 96 -17.00 -9.72 1.94
CA GLU A 96 -16.57 -9.80 0.54
C GLU A 96 -17.72 -10.06 -0.44
N LYS A 97 -18.64 -10.93 -0.05
CA LYS A 97 -19.69 -11.43 -0.94
C LYS A 97 -21.02 -10.79 -0.56
N ASP A 98 -21.10 -9.50 -0.70
CA ASP A 98 -22.30 -8.76 -0.38
C ASP A 98 -22.75 -7.93 -1.58
N TYR A 99 -23.90 -7.26 -1.47
CA TYR A 99 -24.44 -6.44 -2.53
C TYR A 99 -25.33 -5.32 -1.98
N VAL A 100 -25.47 -4.28 -2.78
CA VAL A 100 -26.52 -3.28 -2.61
C VAL A 100 -27.49 -3.32 -3.78
N ILE A 101 -28.71 -2.91 -3.53
CA ILE A 101 -29.77 -2.81 -4.52
C ILE A 101 -30.00 -1.34 -4.84
N SER A 102 -29.89 -1.00 -6.12
CA SER A 102 -30.23 0.32 -6.65
C SER A 102 -31.32 0.14 -7.71
N GLY A 103 -32.53 0.60 -7.40
CA GLY A 103 -33.72 0.30 -8.22
C GLY A 103 -34.01 -1.21 -8.25
N THR A 104 -33.90 -1.82 -9.43
CA THR A 104 -34.07 -3.27 -9.65
C THR A 104 -32.75 -4.05 -9.69
N ASN A 105 -31.61 -3.35 -9.72
CA ASN A 105 -30.31 -3.97 -9.95
C ASN A 105 -29.62 -4.33 -8.64
N ARG A 106 -29.11 -5.58 -8.55
CA ARG A 106 -28.18 -6.02 -7.50
C ARG A 106 -26.77 -5.74 -7.95
N ILE A 107 -26.04 -4.95 -7.16
CA ILE A 107 -24.68 -4.53 -7.47
C ILE A 107 -23.74 -5.11 -6.41
N PRO A 108 -22.86 -6.05 -6.78
CA PRO A 108 -21.89 -6.63 -5.84
C PRO A 108 -20.99 -5.56 -5.22
N ALA A 109 -20.74 -5.69 -3.93
CA ALA A 109 -19.93 -4.76 -3.12
C ALA A 109 -19.09 -5.53 -2.11
N ARG A 110 -17.86 -5.07 -1.92
CA ARG A 110 -17.07 -5.38 -0.73
C ARG A 110 -17.44 -4.38 0.34
N CYS A 111 -18.04 -4.87 1.41
CA CYS A 111 -18.51 -4.01 2.48
C CYS A 111 -17.52 -4.05 3.64
N LEU A 112 -17.18 -2.90 4.17
CA LEU A 112 -16.47 -2.74 5.42
C LEU A 112 -17.45 -2.20 6.46
N VAL A 113 -17.69 -2.97 7.51
CA VAL A 113 -18.55 -2.53 8.61
C VAL A 113 -17.65 -2.00 9.72
N THR A 114 -17.88 -0.76 10.14
CA THR A 114 -17.06 -0.13 11.18
C THR A 114 -17.80 1.03 11.86
N ASP A 115 -17.12 1.75 12.75
CA ASP A 115 -17.59 2.95 13.40
C ASP A 115 -16.79 4.21 12.98
N SER A 116 -17.18 5.36 13.52
CA SER A 116 -16.51 6.63 13.19
C SER A 116 -15.09 6.75 13.77
N VAL A 117 -14.72 5.93 14.75
CA VAL A 117 -13.37 5.93 15.34
C VAL A 117 -12.36 5.36 14.37
N PHE A 118 -12.79 4.50 13.43
CA PHE A 118 -11.96 3.97 12.36
C PHE A 118 -11.21 5.08 11.60
N PHE A 119 -11.87 6.21 11.34
CA PHE A 119 -11.25 7.35 10.64
C PHE A 119 -10.30 8.17 11.51
N GLN A 120 -10.24 7.90 12.81
CA GLN A 120 -9.18 8.46 13.69
C GLN A 120 -7.90 7.61 13.61
N LEU A 121 -8.03 6.33 13.22
CA LEU A 121 -6.90 5.43 13.03
C LEU A 121 -6.40 5.44 11.58
N PHE A 122 -7.30 5.54 10.60
CA PHE A 122 -6.97 5.49 9.18
C PHE A 122 -7.42 6.76 8.47
N HIS A 123 -6.47 7.43 7.84
CA HIS A 123 -6.75 8.63 7.06
C HIS A 123 -7.22 8.29 5.65
N TYR A 124 -8.47 8.60 5.35
CA TYR A 124 -9.04 8.55 4.00
C TYR A 124 -9.39 9.94 3.52
N PRO A 125 -9.00 10.34 2.28
CA PRO A 125 -9.38 11.65 1.75
C PRO A 125 -10.89 11.73 1.51
N ILE A 126 -11.50 12.85 1.89
CA ILE A 126 -12.91 13.12 1.62
C ILE A 126 -13.03 13.73 0.23
N VAL A 127 -13.80 13.10 -0.66
CA VAL A 127 -14.10 13.63 -1.98
C VAL A 127 -15.37 14.50 -1.91
N GLN A 128 -16.40 14.03 -1.18
CA GLN A 128 -17.67 14.72 -1.02
C GLN A 128 -18.39 14.27 0.25
N GLY A 129 -19.17 15.14 0.87
CA GLY A 129 -19.97 14.81 2.06
C GLY A 129 -19.15 14.79 3.34
N LYS A 130 -19.43 13.85 4.25
CA LYS A 130 -18.82 13.75 5.58
C LYS A 130 -18.33 12.33 5.85
N LEU A 131 -17.18 12.19 6.52
CA LEU A 131 -16.70 10.91 7.09
C LEU A 131 -17.36 10.68 8.45
N SER A 132 -18.60 10.28 8.42
CA SER A 132 -19.38 10.09 9.65
C SER A 132 -20.30 8.88 9.50
N LEU A 133 -20.33 8.03 10.52
CA LEU A 133 -21.18 6.86 10.64
C LEU A 133 -22.05 7.03 11.90
N THR A 134 -22.73 8.18 12.01
CA THR A 134 -23.45 8.56 13.23
C THR A 134 -24.75 7.80 13.40
N THR A 135 -25.44 7.51 12.31
CA THR A 135 -26.70 6.77 12.33
C THR A 135 -26.50 5.31 11.87
N PRO A 136 -27.38 4.40 12.28
CA PRO A 136 -27.31 3.01 11.80
C PRO A 136 -27.40 2.89 10.28
N GLN A 137 -28.09 3.81 9.62
CA GLN A 137 -28.27 3.81 8.17
C GLN A 137 -27.16 4.54 7.41
N SER A 138 -26.18 5.15 8.09
CA SER A 138 -25.06 5.84 7.44
C SER A 138 -24.21 4.89 6.61
N ALA A 139 -23.91 5.29 5.37
CA ALA A 139 -23.02 4.59 4.47
C ALA A 139 -22.07 5.58 3.78
N LEU A 140 -20.83 5.13 3.56
CA LEU A 140 -19.85 5.86 2.76
C LEU A 140 -19.45 5.00 1.58
N LEU A 141 -19.30 5.60 0.41
CA LEU A 141 -18.91 4.90 -0.82
C LEU A 141 -17.51 5.32 -1.25
N THR A 142 -16.76 4.41 -1.86
CA THR A 142 -15.57 4.84 -2.61
C THR A 142 -16.00 5.61 -3.86
N GLU A 143 -15.16 6.53 -4.31
CA GLU A 143 -15.43 7.33 -5.52
C GLU A 143 -15.71 6.43 -6.74
N LYS A 144 -14.93 5.36 -6.89
CA LYS A 144 -15.09 4.39 -7.98
C LYS A 144 -16.44 3.67 -7.91
N TYR A 145 -16.86 3.29 -6.72
CA TYR A 145 -18.12 2.58 -6.53
C TYR A 145 -19.33 3.51 -6.67
N ALA A 146 -19.23 4.75 -6.19
CA ALA A 146 -20.24 5.78 -6.39
C ALA A 146 -20.47 6.05 -7.87
N ARG A 147 -19.41 6.18 -8.67
CA ARG A 147 -19.51 6.33 -10.14
C ARG A 147 -20.14 5.12 -10.82
N LYS A 148 -19.88 3.90 -10.33
CA LYS A 148 -20.46 2.66 -10.85
C LYS A 148 -21.98 2.62 -10.66
N ILE A 149 -22.50 3.14 -9.53
CA ILE A 149 -23.93 3.11 -9.18
C ILE A 149 -24.68 4.29 -9.79
N PHE A 150 -24.14 5.51 -9.64
CA PHE A 150 -24.83 6.76 -9.90
C PHE A 150 -24.34 7.49 -11.16
N GLY A 151 -23.25 6.98 -11.79
CA GLY A 151 -22.64 7.67 -12.93
C GLY A 151 -22.10 9.05 -12.51
N ASN A 152 -22.63 10.10 -13.12
CA ASN A 152 -22.26 11.50 -12.83
C ASN A 152 -23.26 12.20 -11.89
N GLU A 153 -24.27 11.50 -11.39
CA GLU A 153 -25.23 12.08 -10.47
C GLU A 153 -24.63 12.25 -9.07
N ASN A 154 -25.10 13.26 -8.34
CA ASN A 154 -24.71 13.44 -6.94
C ASN A 154 -25.22 12.29 -6.08
N PRO A 155 -24.32 11.48 -5.44
CA PRO A 155 -24.72 10.33 -4.64
C PRO A 155 -25.15 10.70 -3.22
N ILE A 156 -24.79 11.89 -2.71
CA ILE A 156 -25.04 12.28 -1.32
C ILE A 156 -26.54 12.39 -1.05
N GLY A 157 -27.00 11.77 0.06
CA GLY A 157 -28.39 11.73 0.48
C GLY A 157 -29.23 10.68 -0.26
N LYS A 158 -28.69 9.98 -1.29
CA LYS A 158 -29.39 8.89 -1.95
C LYS A 158 -29.47 7.65 -1.07
N VAL A 159 -30.59 6.94 -1.20
CA VAL A 159 -30.87 5.72 -0.43
C VAL A 159 -30.62 4.50 -1.31
N LEU A 160 -29.89 3.54 -0.77
CA LEU A 160 -29.68 2.23 -1.34
C LEU A 160 -30.25 1.20 -0.39
N ARG A 161 -30.68 0.06 -0.90
CA ARG A 161 -31.10 -1.07 -0.05
C ARG A 161 -29.94 -2.05 0.08
N TYR A 162 -29.53 -2.32 1.30
CA TYR A 162 -28.49 -3.30 1.61
C TYR A 162 -29.05 -4.74 1.52
N SER A 163 -28.18 -5.73 1.34
CA SER A 163 -28.55 -7.15 1.16
C SER A 163 -29.46 -7.71 2.26
N ASN A 164 -29.35 -7.21 3.49
CA ASN A 164 -30.20 -7.61 4.61
C ASN A 164 -31.62 -6.97 4.59
N GLY A 165 -31.95 -6.24 3.52
CA GLY A 165 -33.24 -5.57 3.34
C GLY A 165 -33.37 -4.21 4.01
N LYS A 166 -32.33 -3.72 4.74
CA LYS A 166 -32.35 -2.39 5.37
C LYS A 166 -31.93 -1.32 4.37
N ASP A 167 -32.53 -0.16 4.51
CA ASP A 167 -32.16 1.01 3.72
C ASP A 167 -30.95 1.70 4.35
N ILE A 168 -30.00 2.13 3.50
CA ILE A 168 -28.80 2.86 3.87
C ILE A 168 -28.73 4.15 3.08
N THR A 169 -28.25 5.21 3.70
CA THR A 169 -28.16 6.56 3.13
C THR A 169 -26.69 6.92 2.90
N VAL A 170 -26.36 7.35 1.70
CA VAL A 170 -25.00 7.78 1.35
C VAL A 170 -24.71 9.15 1.98
N GLU A 171 -23.83 9.20 2.97
CA GLU A 171 -23.45 10.43 3.68
C GLU A 171 -22.14 11.03 3.18
N GLY A 172 -21.28 10.21 2.56
CA GLY A 172 -19.99 10.69 2.05
C GLY A 172 -19.39 9.79 1.00
N ILE A 173 -18.45 10.38 0.28
CA ILE A 173 -17.61 9.73 -0.71
C ILE A 173 -16.17 9.81 -0.24
N VAL A 174 -15.52 8.66 -0.11
CA VAL A 174 -14.13 8.53 0.26
C VAL A 174 -13.27 8.27 -0.97
N GLY A 175 -12.12 8.95 -1.04
CA GLY A 175 -11.10 8.69 -2.04
C GLY A 175 -10.21 7.51 -1.64
N GLU A 176 -9.44 7.01 -2.60
CA GLU A 176 -8.41 6.02 -2.34
C GLU A 176 -7.24 6.68 -1.57
N PRO A 177 -6.64 6.01 -0.57
CA PRO A 177 -5.42 6.50 0.06
C PRO A 177 -4.26 6.49 -0.95
N GLU A 178 -3.26 7.35 -0.75
CA GLU A 178 -2.08 7.43 -1.64
C GLU A 178 -1.20 6.17 -1.59
N CYS A 179 -1.29 5.40 -0.52
CA CYS A 179 -0.56 4.15 -0.33
C CYS A 179 -1.42 2.93 -0.69
N LYS A 180 -0.75 1.78 -0.87
CA LYS A 180 -1.42 0.49 -0.90
C LYS A 180 -2.01 0.19 0.48
N THR A 181 -3.21 -0.34 0.55
CA THR A 181 -3.86 -0.71 1.82
C THR A 181 -4.18 -2.20 1.87
N THR A 182 -4.08 -2.78 3.07
CA THR A 182 -4.56 -4.15 3.33
C THR A 182 -6.07 -4.22 3.40
N ILE A 183 -6.75 -3.13 3.72
CA ILE A 183 -8.21 -3.08 3.88
C ILE A 183 -8.83 -2.50 2.61
N ASN A 184 -9.40 -3.36 1.78
CA ASN A 184 -10.06 -2.98 0.52
C ASN A 184 -11.58 -3.09 0.66
N PHE A 185 -12.28 -2.03 0.26
CA PHE A 185 -13.75 -1.98 0.30
C PHE A 185 -14.29 -1.14 -0.86
N ASP A 186 -15.57 -1.31 -1.14
CA ASP A 186 -16.34 -0.49 -2.06
C ASP A 186 -17.31 0.42 -1.31
N ILE A 187 -17.80 -0.06 -0.15
CA ILE A 187 -18.75 0.65 0.72
C ILE A 187 -18.37 0.44 2.19
N ILE A 188 -18.51 1.49 2.98
CA ILE A 188 -18.40 1.43 4.44
C ILE A 188 -19.80 1.58 5.04
N LEU A 189 -20.14 0.67 5.95
CA LEU A 189 -21.42 0.63 6.65
C LEU A 189 -21.22 0.87 8.15
N SER A 190 -22.19 1.50 8.77
CA SER A 190 -22.19 1.67 10.22
C SER A 190 -22.33 0.34 10.94
N SER A 191 -21.47 0.07 11.92
CA SER A 191 -21.56 -1.11 12.81
C SER A 191 -22.91 -1.21 13.54
N LYS A 192 -23.62 -0.10 13.71
CA LYS A 192 -24.94 -0.02 14.33
C LYS A 192 -26.07 -0.55 13.43
N LEU A 193 -25.83 -0.81 12.15
CA LEU A 193 -26.85 -1.28 11.21
C LEU A 193 -27.36 -2.69 11.57
N SER A 194 -26.54 -3.55 12.16
CA SER A 194 -26.94 -4.90 12.57
C SER A 194 -26.20 -5.37 13.82
N GLN A 195 -26.96 -5.85 14.82
CA GLN A 195 -26.41 -6.43 16.05
C GLN A 195 -25.67 -7.77 15.80
N HIS A 196 -26.03 -8.48 14.72
CA HIS A 196 -25.39 -9.76 14.37
C HIS A 196 -23.89 -9.61 14.10
N TRP A 197 -23.43 -8.43 13.70
CA TRP A 197 -22.02 -8.16 13.42
C TRP A 197 -21.13 -8.02 14.64
N GLU A 198 -21.69 -7.88 15.86
CA GLU A 198 -20.90 -7.71 17.08
C GLU A 198 -19.97 -8.90 17.38
N ARG A 199 -20.29 -10.09 16.84
CA ARG A 199 -19.55 -11.33 17.08
C ARG A 199 -18.52 -11.69 15.99
N MET A 200 -18.45 -10.93 14.89
CA MET A 200 -17.59 -11.23 13.74
C MET A 200 -16.61 -10.09 13.45
N ASN A 201 -16.13 -9.41 14.46
CA ASN A 201 -15.32 -8.22 14.26
C ASN A 201 -13.83 -8.48 14.49
N THR A 202 -12.99 -7.67 13.85
CA THR A 202 -11.60 -7.49 14.22
C THR A 202 -11.48 -6.22 15.04
N GLU A 203 -10.84 -6.32 16.20
CA GLU A 203 -10.60 -5.18 17.07
C GLU A 203 -9.23 -4.57 16.84
N LEU A 204 -9.20 -3.23 16.71
CA LEU A 204 -8.00 -2.42 16.57
C LEU A 204 -7.87 -1.49 17.76
N TYR A 205 -6.70 -1.46 18.34
CA TYR A 205 -6.34 -0.64 19.48
C TYR A 205 -5.18 0.28 19.13
N ARG A 206 -5.34 1.58 19.39
CA ARG A 206 -4.20 2.50 19.46
C ARG A 206 -3.82 2.67 20.92
N PHE A 207 -2.61 2.25 21.24
CA PHE A 207 -2.05 2.37 22.59
C PHE A 207 -1.26 3.66 22.76
N LEU A 208 -1.21 4.14 24.01
CA LEU A 208 -0.34 5.25 24.38
C LEU A 208 1.14 4.85 24.24
N PRO A 209 2.02 5.79 23.84
CA PRO A 209 3.46 5.53 23.77
C PRO A 209 4.01 4.99 25.10
N GLY A 210 4.85 3.96 25.02
CA GLY A 210 5.47 3.33 26.20
C GLY A 210 4.64 2.19 26.82
N THR A 211 3.49 1.82 26.24
CA THR A 211 2.74 0.64 26.67
C THR A 211 3.53 -0.64 26.42
N ASP A 212 3.63 -1.49 27.43
CA ASP A 212 4.34 -2.79 27.32
C ASP A 212 3.45 -3.84 26.63
N ILE A 213 3.52 -3.88 25.31
CA ILE A 213 2.77 -4.84 24.48
C ILE A 213 3.18 -6.28 24.79
N ASN A 214 4.45 -6.53 25.17
CA ASN A 214 4.92 -7.88 25.49
C ASN A 214 4.27 -8.39 26.79
N ALA A 215 4.07 -7.53 27.78
CA ALA A 215 3.33 -7.88 29.00
C ALA A 215 1.89 -8.25 28.69
N ILE A 216 1.21 -7.49 27.82
CA ILE A 216 -0.15 -7.80 27.37
C ILE A 216 -0.18 -9.14 26.64
N ASN A 217 0.73 -9.37 25.69
CA ASN A 217 0.80 -10.64 24.95
C ASN A 217 1.04 -11.86 25.84
N LYS A 218 1.78 -11.72 26.95
CA LYS A 218 1.97 -12.80 27.92
C LYS A 218 0.63 -13.23 28.54
N THR A 219 -0.31 -12.32 28.77
CA THR A 219 -1.62 -12.68 29.31
C THR A 219 -2.46 -13.48 28.32
N GLY A 220 -2.37 -13.15 27.02
CA GLY A 220 -3.09 -13.83 25.94
C GLY A 220 -2.44 -15.17 25.52
N SER A 221 -1.14 -15.38 25.83
CA SER A 221 -0.43 -16.61 25.47
C SER A 221 -0.85 -17.84 26.30
N VAL A 222 -1.60 -17.63 27.39
CA VAL A 222 -2.17 -18.73 28.16
C VAL A 222 -3.27 -19.40 27.36
N PRO A 223 -3.14 -20.71 27.00
CA PRO A 223 -4.16 -21.42 26.23
C PRO A 223 -5.50 -21.46 26.97
N ARG A 224 -6.57 -21.11 26.27
CA ARG A 224 -7.93 -21.14 26.79
C ARG A 224 -8.81 -22.04 25.94
N TYR A 225 -9.44 -23.01 26.56
CA TYR A 225 -10.42 -23.86 25.91
C TYR A 225 -11.76 -23.10 25.86
N ILE A 226 -12.27 -22.92 24.65
CA ILE A 226 -13.58 -22.31 24.40
C ILE A 226 -14.57 -23.44 24.14
N ASN A 227 -15.64 -23.47 24.90
CA ASN A 227 -16.70 -24.46 24.76
C ASN A 227 -18.01 -23.76 24.36
N ASP A 228 -18.04 -23.31 23.11
CA ASP A 228 -19.23 -22.77 22.48
C ASP A 228 -19.59 -23.66 21.28
N PRO A 229 -20.55 -24.59 21.43
CA PRO A 229 -20.90 -25.54 20.35
C PRO A 229 -21.38 -24.85 19.07
N GLU A 230 -21.86 -23.62 19.15
CA GLU A 230 -22.34 -22.83 18.00
C GLU A 230 -21.18 -22.19 17.23
N TYR A 231 -20.08 -21.82 17.93
CA TYR A 231 -18.99 -21.04 17.33
C TYR A 231 -17.65 -21.77 17.33
N ASP A 232 -17.20 -22.26 18.47
CA ASP A 232 -15.91 -22.94 18.57
C ASP A 232 -15.78 -23.80 19.84
N THR A 233 -15.14 -24.96 19.73
CA THR A 233 -14.86 -25.89 20.84
C THR A 233 -13.37 -26.22 20.95
N ARG A 234 -12.49 -25.29 20.58
CA ARG A 234 -11.03 -25.49 20.50
C ARG A 234 -10.28 -24.64 21.53
N THR A 235 -9.00 -24.89 21.60
CA THR A 235 -8.09 -24.12 22.45
C THR A 235 -7.50 -22.95 21.66
N HIS A 236 -7.60 -21.76 22.22
CA HIS A 236 -7.14 -20.52 21.63
C HIS A 236 -6.05 -19.86 22.45
N THR A 237 -5.12 -19.21 21.78
CA THR A 237 -4.24 -18.20 22.34
C THR A 237 -4.43 -16.89 21.61
N PHE A 238 -4.14 -15.79 22.29
CA PHE A 238 -4.37 -14.42 21.78
C PHE A 238 -3.09 -13.63 21.82
N SER A 239 -2.91 -12.75 20.86
CA SER A 239 -1.79 -11.81 20.80
C SER A 239 -2.18 -10.52 20.10
N LEU A 240 -1.45 -9.46 20.37
CA LEU A 240 -1.51 -8.21 19.63
C LEU A 240 -0.49 -8.27 18.49
N ILE A 241 -0.94 -7.97 17.29
CA ILE A 241 -0.09 -7.81 16.10
C ILE A 241 -0.14 -6.35 15.64
N SER A 242 1.02 -5.73 15.40
CA SER A 242 1.05 -4.37 14.86
C SER A 242 0.44 -4.31 13.46
N VAL A 243 -0.35 -3.28 13.16
CA VAL A 243 -0.88 -3.03 11.81
C VAL A 243 0.23 -3.00 10.75
N LYS A 244 1.42 -2.52 11.13
CA LYS A 244 2.61 -2.52 10.29
C LYS A 244 3.03 -3.93 9.83
N ASP A 245 2.83 -4.93 10.69
CA ASP A 245 3.30 -6.30 10.46
C ASP A 245 2.22 -7.20 9.82
N ILE A 246 0.94 -6.80 9.89
CA ILE A 246 -0.19 -7.59 9.34
C ILE A 246 0.04 -7.94 7.87
N TYR A 247 0.49 -6.98 7.06
CA TYR A 247 0.73 -7.19 5.63
C TYR A 247 1.80 -8.27 5.36
N TRP A 248 2.83 -8.32 6.19
CA TRP A 248 4.00 -9.16 6.03
C TRP A 248 3.91 -10.51 6.73
N ASP A 249 2.94 -10.68 7.64
CA ASP A 249 2.76 -11.92 8.38
C ASP A 249 2.04 -12.98 7.53
N GLY A 250 2.83 -13.81 6.85
CA GLY A 250 2.32 -14.93 6.05
C GLY A 250 1.68 -16.07 6.87
N SER A 251 1.78 -16.01 8.20
CA SER A 251 1.17 -17.01 9.08
C SER A 251 -0.30 -16.73 9.39
N LEU A 252 -0.79 -15.54 9.06
CA LEU A 252 -2.21 -15.23 9.16
C LEU A 252 -2.97 -15.93 8.03
N THR A 253 -3.55 -17.08 8.33
CA THR A 253 -4.22 -17.97 7.37
C THR A 253 -5.73 -17.74 7.29
N ASP A 254 -6.33 -17.29 8.39
CA ASP A 254 -7.76 -16.97 8.45
C ASP A 254 -7.99 -15.52 8.06
N ARG A 255 -7.97 -15.27 6.75
CA ARG A 255 -8.23 -13.97 6.14
C ARG A 255 -9.27 -14.14 5.03
N GLU A 256 -10.20 -13.21 4.94
CA GLU A 256 -11.01 -13.08 3.73
C GLU A 256 -10.11 -12.67 2.55
N PRO A 257 -9.84 -13.57 1.56
CA PRO A 257 -8.72 -13.42 0.61
C PRO A 257 -8.76 -12.16 -0.24
N ALA A 258 -9.94 -11.65 -0.57
CA ALA A 258 -10.08 -10.50 -1.47
C ALA A 258 -10.01 -9.14 -0.77
N MET A 259 -10.17 -9.11 0.56
CA MET A 259 -10.10 -7.88 1.34
C MET A 259 -8.77 -7.67 2.03
N PHE A 260 -8.01 -8.75 2.27
CA PHE A 260 -6.69 -8.66 2.89
C PHE A 260 -5.59 -9.08 1.94
N LEU A 261 -4.83 -8.10 1.49
CA LEU A 261 -3.62 -8.32 0.72
C LEU A 261 -2.48 -8.72 1.67
N SER A 262 -1.71 -9.71 1.28
CA SER A 262 -0.47 -10.10 1.97
C SER A 262 0.75 -9.84 1.10
N GLY A 263 1.85 -9.43 1.73
CA GLY A 263 3.15 -9.24 1.10
C GLY A 263 4.04 -10.49 1.25
N ASN A 264 5.08 -10.52 0.46
CA ASN A 264 6.11 -11.55 0.57
C ASN A 264 7.49 -10.89 0.55
N HIS A 265 8.17 -10.93 1.68
CA HIS A 265 9.53 -10.39 1.83
C HIS A 265 10.52 -10.98 0.81
N SER A 266 10.44 -12.28 0.55
CA SER A 266 11.34 -12.95 -0.41
C SER A 266 11.17 -12.41 -1.82
N HIS A 267 9.92 -12.19 -2.26
CA HIS A 267 9.64 -11.58 -3.57
C HIS A 267 10.19 -10.15 -3.64
N LEU A 268 10.08 -9.38 -2.57
CA LEU A 268 10.58 -8.00 -2.53
C LEU A 268 12.11 -7.97 -2.63
N ILE A 269 12.81 -8.86 -1.91
CA ILE A 269 14.28 -8.98 -1.98
C ILE A 269 14.72 -9.38 -3.39
N ILE A 270 14.06 -10.36 -4.01
CA ILE A 270 14.36 -10.80 -5.38
C ILE A 270 14.17 -9.65 -6.37
N LEU A 271 13.04 -8.94 -6.30
CA LEU A 271 12.76 -7.80 -7.17
C LEU A 271 13.76 -6.66 -6.98
N SER A 272 14.20 -6.41 -5.73
CA SER A 272 15.23 -5.42 -5.43
C SER A 272 16.58 -5.81 -6.04
N GLY A 273 16.94 -7.08 -5.98
CA GLY A 273 18.13 -7.63 -6.63
C GLY A 273 18.06 -7.48 -8.15
N VAL A 274 16.93 -7.82 -8.77
CA VAL A 274 16.71 -7.65 -10.21
C VAL A 274 16.79 -6.17 -10.60
N CYS A 275 16.20 -5.27 -9.84
CA CYS A 275 16.29 -3.82 -10.08
C CYS A 275 17.73 -3.33 -10.07
N LEU A 276 18.51 -3.76 -9.07
CA LEU A 276 19.95 -3.42 -8.99
C LEU A 276 20.73 -3.96 -10.18
N LEU A 277 20.51 -5.21 -10.58
CA LEU A 277 21.18 -5.81 -11.74
C LEU A 277 20.83 -5.09 -13.04
N LEU A 278 19.57 -4.67 -13.23
CA LEU A 278 19.16 -3.89 -14.41
C LEU A 278 19.86 -2.53 -14.44
N LEU A 279 19.96 -1.84 -13.31
CA LEU A 279 20.70 -0.58 -13.22
C LEU A 279 22.18 -0.76 -13.53
N LEU A 280 22.82 -1.77 -12.94
CA LEU A 280 24.22 -2.08 -13.19
C LEU A 280 24.46 -2.42 -14.67
N THR A 281 23.61 -3.24 -15.27
CA THR A 281 23.70 -3.59 -16.69
C THR A 281 23.58 -2.37 -17.59
N GLY A 282 22.63 -1.47 -17.30
CA GLY A 282 22.47 -0.21 -18.03
C GLY A 282 23.71 0.69 -17.91
N ILE A 283 24.25 0.83 -16.71
CA ILE A 283 25.46 1.62 -16.45
C ILE A 283 26.66 1.00 -17.17
N LEU A 284 26.86 -0.31 -17.08
CA LEU A 284 27.98 -1.00 -17.76
C LEU A 284 27.87 -0.91 -19.27
N ASN A 285 26.68 -1.05 -19.84
CA ASN A 285 26.44 -0.86 -21.26
C ASN A 285 26.82 0.57 -21.69
N PHE A 286 26.37 1.57 -20.93
CA PHE A 286 26.72 2.98 -21.16
C PHE A 286 28.24 3.22 -21.09
N ILE A 287 28.91 2.72 -20.04
CA ILE A 287 30.35 2.86 -19.87
C ILE A 287 31.12 2.19 -21.03
N ASN A 288 30.75 0.96 -21.41
CA ASN A 288 31.41 0.22 -22.47
C ASN A 288 31.34 0.96 -23.81
N LEU A 289 30.14 1.36 -24.20
CA LEU A 289 29.96 2.12 -25.43
C LEU A 289 30.67 3.47 -25.39
N TYR A 290 30.66 4.11 -24.22
CA TYR A 290 31.33 5.39 -24.03
C TYR A 290 32.86 5.27 -24.12
N LEU A 291 33.46 4.23 -23.54
CA LEU A 291 34.89 3.96 -23.66
C LEU A 291 35.34 3.77 -25.15
N VAL A 292 34.53 3.03 -25.92
CA VAL A 292 34.82 2.86 -27.37
C VAL A 292 34.78 4.23 -28.09
N ALA A 293 33.83 5.10 -27.74
CA ALA A 293 33.77 6.43 -28.33
C ALA A 293 34.96 7.31 -27.94
N LEU A 294 35.36 7.26 -26.64
CA LEU A 294 36.56 7.97 -26.16
C LEU A 294 37.86 7.54 -26.88
N LEU A 295 38.05 6.23 -27.05
CA LEU A 295 39.25 5.69 -27.75
C LEU A 295 39.32 6.20 -29.19
N ARG A 296 38.20 6.25 -29.91
CA ARG A 296 38.15 6.83 -31.28
C ARG A 296 38.50 8.32 -31.32
N ARG A 297 38.23 9.06 -30.23
CA ARG A 297 38.49 10.50 -30.10
C ARG A 297 39.86 10.82 -29.49
N GLY A 298 40.64 9.82 -29.10
CA GLY A 298 41.90 10.02 -28.41
C GLY A 298 42.87 10.95 -29.17
N LYS A 299 42.94 10.83 -30.53
CA LYS A 299 43.73 11.74 -31.37
C LYS A 299 43.26 13.19 -31.30
N GLU A 300 41.95 13.44 -31.28
CA GLU A 300 41.37 14.76 -31.19
C GLU A 300 41.67 15.44 -29.82
N TYR A 301 41.55 14.67 -28.74
CA TYR A 301 41.90 15.13 -27.39
C TYR A 301 43.40 15.39 -27.23
N GLY A 302 44.25 14.53 -27.83
CA GLY A 302 45.68 14.74 -27.87
C GLY A 302 46.05 16.05 -28.56
N LEU A 303 45.49 16.31 -29.75
CA LEU A 303 45.69 17.56 -30.48
C LEU A 303 45.24 18.79 -29.66
N LYS A 304 44.05 18.75 -29.06
CA LYS A 304 43.56 19.84 -28.20
C LYS A 304 44.48 20.14 -27.03
N LYS A 305 45.10 19.11 -26.45
CA LYS A 305 46.07 19.25 -25.37
C LYS A 305 47.38 19.89 -25.84
N VAL A 306 47.87 19.52 -27.03
CA VAL A 306 49.02 20.15 -27.67
C VAL A 306 48.79 21.65 -27.96
N PHE A 307 47.53 22.02 -28.35
CA PHE A 307 47.11 23.41 -28.54
C PHE A 307 46.79 24.14 -27.24
N GLY A 308 47.18 23.60 -26.07
CA GLY A 308 47.09 24.32 -24.77
C GLY A 308 45.73 24.25 -24.09
N VAL A 309 44.79 23.40 -24.48
CA VAL A 309 43.51 23.22 -23.83
C VAL A 309 43.72 22.52 -22.47
N CYS A 310 43.32 23.19 -21.37
CA CYS A 310 43.45 22.67 -20.01
C CYS A 310 42.61 21.36 -19.82
N GLY A 311 43.20 20.39 -19.12
CA GLY A 311 42.53 19.11 -18.84
C GLY A 311 41.16 19.28 -18.15
N LYS A 312 40.97 20.28 -17.31
CA LYS A 312 39.67 20.61 -16.66
C LYS A 312 38.60 20.97 -17.69
N THR A 313 38.96 21.69 -18.74
CA THR A 313 38.03 22.05 -19.84
C THR A 313 37.63 20.85 -20.69
N LEU A 314 38.58 19.92 -20.93
CA LEU A 314 38.27 18.66 -21.62
C LEU A 314 37.31 17.80 -20.78
N PHE A 315 37.57 17.68 -19.51
CA PHE A 315 36.71 16.93 -18.57
C PHE A 315 35.30 17.53 -18.51
N ALA A 316 35.17 18.85 -18.38
CA ALA A 316 33.87 19.52 -18.36
C ALA A 316 33.07 19.27 -19.65
N ASN A 317 33.73 19.30 -20.82
CA ASN A 317 33.06 19.02 -22.09
C ASN A 317 32.53 17.56 -22.15
N ILE A 318 33.32 16.61 -21.67
CA ILE A 318 32.96 15.20 -21.56
C ILE A 318 31.75 15.03 -20.65
N TRP A 319 31.75 15.70 -19.49
CA TRP A 319 30.68 15.65 -18.53
C TRP A 319 29.37 16.18 -19.08
N ILE A 320 29.41 17.33 -19.74
CA ILE A 320 28.23 17.95 -20.39
C ILE A 320 27.64 17.01 -21.45
N GLU A 321 28.50 16.38 -22.26
CA GLU A 321 28.06 15.45 -23.30
C GLU A 321 27.32 14.24 -22.70
N ASN A 322 27.84 13.65 -21.63
CA ASN A 322 27.24 12.52 -20.94
C ASN A 322 25.91 12.91 -20.24
N THR A 323 25.90 14.07 -19.58
CA THR A 323 24.67 14.56 -18.94
C THR A 323 23.56 14.76 -19.96
N LEU A 324 23.88 15.28 -21.16
CA LEU A 324 22.89 15.41 -22.24
C LEU A 324 22.36 14.04 -22.72
N LEU A 325 23.24 13.05 -22.86
CA LEU A 325 22.84 11.69 -23.24
C LEU A 325 21.89 11.07 -22.20
N VAL A 326 22.24 11.17 -20.91
CA VAL A 326 21.40 10.65 -19.82
C VAL A 326 20.06 11.36 -19.77
N LEU A 327 20.04 12.70 -19.86
CA LEU A 327 18.79 13.49 -19.88
C LEU A 327 17.91 13.20 -21.09
N SER A 328 18.49 12.79 -22.22
CA SER A 328 17.71 12.39 -23.40
C SER A 328 17.19 10.96 -23.34
N ALA A 329 17.68 10.15 -22.38
CA ALA A 329 17.24 8.78 -22.13
C ALA A 329 16.14 8.68 -21.05
N LEU A 330 16.03 9.69 -20.19
CA LEU A 330 14.96 9.87 -19.21
C LEU A 330 13.68 10.40 -19.89
#